data_999d5523e688a86a84851e53c52cc707
#
_entry.id   999d5523e688a86a84851e53c52cc707
#
_cell.length_a   1.000
_cell.length_b   1.000
_cell.length_c   1.000
_cell.angle_alpha   90.00
_cell.angle_beta   90.00
_cell.angle_gamma   90.00
#
_symmetry.space_group_name_H-M   'P 1'
#
loop_
_entity.id
_entity.type
_entity.pdbx_description
1 polymer ?
#
loop_
_entity_poly.entity_id
_entity_poly.type
_entity_poly.pdbx_seq_one_letter_code
_entity_poly.pdbx_strand_id
1 'polypeptide(L)'
;MNELIQSIFRNFTVNGVQIPVKFMHYQGHGEPYITYMNQDMDGSLSGDDDLISYVDYYDFDVYSKGNFFPIIESVKQKLKENGFVWQPSRSSIDFYEPDTGYYHKTLNFAIFREE
;
A
#
# COMPACT_ATOMS: atom_id res chain seq x y z
N MET A 1 -2.76 13.04 -2.16
CA MET A 1 -2.06 11.73 -2.18
C MET A 1 -3.00 10.57 -2.47
N ASN A 2 -4.20 10.57 -1.90
CA ASN A 2 -5.19 9.52 -2.17
C ASN A 2 -5.50 9.42 -3.69
N GLU A 3 -5.62 10.55 -4.34
CA GLU A 3 -5.89 10.59 -5.79
C GLU A 3 -4.76 9.94 -6.59
N LEU A 4 -3.52 10.15 -6.17
CA LEU A 4 -2.37 9.52 -6.83
C LEU A 4 -2.44 8.00 -6.68
N ILE A 5 -2.71 7.51 -5.48
CA ILE A 5 -2.79 6.07 -5.23
C ILE A 5 -3.93 5.44 -6.03
N GLN A 6 -5.09 6.08 -6.07
CA GLN A 6 -6.21 5.59 -6.87
C GLN A 6 -5.87 5.58 -8.36
N SER A 7 -5.12 6.57 -8.83
CA SER A 7 -4.66 6.62 -10.21
C SER A 7 -3.70 5.48 -10.54
N ILE A 8 -2.74 5.21 -9.63
CA ILE A 8 -1.75 4.14 -9.81
C ILE A 8 -2.44 2.78 -9.95
N PHE A 9 -3.48 2.54 -9.16
CA PHE A 9 -4.13 1.23 -9.10
C PHE A 9 -5.45 1.17 -9.88
N ARG A 10 -5.68 2.13 -10.78
CA ARG A 10 -6.87 2.08 -11.64
C ARG A 10 -6.83 0.82 -12.50
N ASN A 11 -7.92 0.02 -12.44
CA ASN A 11 -8.02 -1.23 -13.17
C ASN A 11 -6.86 -2.20 -12.88
N PHE A 12 -6.38 -2.20 -11.64
CA PHE A 12 -5.28 -3.07 -11.24
C PHE A 12 -5.66 -4.53 -11.42
N THR A 13 -4.89 -5.25 -12.23
CA THR A 13 -5.18 -6.63 -12.59
C THR A 13 -3.91 -7.45 -12.45
N VAL A 14 -4.01 -8.62 -11.83
CA VAL A 14 -2.90 -9.56 -11.68
C VAL A 14 -3.39 -10.93 -12.14
N ASN A 15 -2.69 -11.52 -13.09
CA ASN A 15 -3.03 -12.84 -13.65
C ASN A 15 -4.49 -12.93 -14.12
N GLY A 16 -4.99 -11.86 -14.72
CA GLY A 16 -6.34 -11.81 -15.25
C GLY A 16 -7.43 -11.50 -14.24
N VAL A 17 -7.07 -11.29 -12.98
CA VAL A 17 -8.03 -10.98 -11.91
C VAL A 17 -7.92 -9.50 -11.54
N GLN A 18 -9.01 -8.77 -11.63
CA GLN A 18 -9.05 -7.38 -11.20
C GLN A 18 -9.14 -7.32 -9.69
N ILE A 19 -8.28 -6.50 -9.08
CA ILE A 19 -8.14 -6.43 -7.63
C ILE A 19 -8.55 -5.03 -7.16
N PRO A 20 -9.59 -4.93 -6.31
CA PRO A 20 -9.98 -3.64 -5.73
C PRO A 20 -8.89 -3.11 -4.79
N VAL A 21 -8.60 -1.81 -4.90
CA VAL A 21 -7.68 -1.10 -4.00
C VAL A 21 -8.45 0.06 -3.41
N LYS A 22 -8.77 -0.02 -2.10
CA LYS A 22 -9.69 0.91 -1.45
C LYS A 22 -9.06 1.56 -0.24
N PHE A 23 -9.45 2.82 0.00
CA PHE A 23 -8.97 3.57 1.14
C PHE A 23 -9.63 3.06 2.43
N MET A 24 -8.80 2.65 3.37
CA MET A 24 -9.11 2.23 4.72
C MET A 24 -9.91 0.94 4.85
N HIS A 25 -10.96 0.72 4.06
CA HIS A 25 -11.69 -0.55 4.14
C HIS A 25 -12.38 -0.88 2.83
N TYR A 26 -12.70 -2.17 2.68
CA TYR A 26 -13.37 -2.70 1.51
C TYR A 26 -14.68 -3.36 1.93
N GLN A 27 -15.79 -2.93 1.34
CA GLN A 27 -17.12 -3.45 1.64
C GLN A 27 -17.61 -4.51 0.66
N GLY A 28 -16.81 -4.88 -0.33
CA GLY A 28 -17.17 -5.92 -1.28
C GLY A 28 -17.08 -7.31 -0.67
N HIS A 29 -17.51 -8.30 -1.43
CA HIS A 29 -17.51 -9.70 -1.00
C HIS A 29 -16.50 -10.56 -1.75
N GLY A 30 -15.78 -9.97 -2.68
CA GLY A 30 -14.81 -10.71 -3.48
C GLY A 30 -13.43 -10.68 -2.85
N GLU A 31 -12.59 -11.63 -3.25
CA GLU A 31 -11.19 -11.67 -2.93
C GLU A 31 -10.43 -11.92 -4.23
N PRO A 32 -9.18 -11.51 -4.38
CA PRO A 32 -8.38 -10.74 -3.43
C PRO A 32 -8.76 -9.27 -3.40
N TYR A 33 -8.31 -8.57 -2.37
CA TYR A 33 -8.49 -7.12 -2.30
C TYR A 33 -7.35 -6.48 -1.51
N ILE A 34 -7.22 -5.16 -1.67
CA ILE A 34 -6.18 -4.37 -1.00
C ILE A 34 -6.84 -3.15 -0.37
N THR A 35 -6.43 -2.85 0.86
CA THR A 35 -6.78 -1.58 1.49
C THR A 35 -5.49 -0.80 1.76
N TYR A 36 -5.58 0.53 1.87
CA TYR A 36 -4.42 1.34 2.18
C TYR A 36 -4.80 2.50 3.09
N MET A 37 -3.82 2.94 3.87
CA MET A 37 -4.01 4.08 4.77
C MET A 37 -2.67 4.76 5.02
N ASN A 38 -2.72 6.06 5.36
CA ASN A 38 -1.56 6.77 5.85
C ASN A 38 -1.25 6.25 7.25
N GLN A 39 -0.02 5.80 7.45
CA GLN A 39 0.38 5.19 8.71
C GLN A 39 1.17 6.18 9.57
N ASP A 40 1.98 7.04 8.93
CA ASP A 40 2.85 7.95 9.65
C ASP A 40 3.34 9.03 8.70
N MET A 41 3.82 10.14 9.26
CA MET A 41 4.42 11.22 8.50
C MET A 41 5.55 11.84 9.30
N ASP A 42 6.75 11.88 8.70
CA ASP A 42 7.91 12.54 9.28
C ASP A 42 8.28 13.74 8.46
N GLY A 43 8.56 14.85 9.12
CA GLY A 43 8.94 16.09 8.45
C GLY A 43 10.33 16.55 8.82
N SER A 44 10.92 17.37 7.95
CA SER A 44 12.15 18.07 8.22
C SER A 44 11.93 19.57 8.05
N LEU A 45 12.70 20.35 8.81
CA LEU A 45 12.59 21.81 8.79
C LEU A 45 13.82 22.42 8.12
N SER A 46 13.61 23.52 7.42
CA SER A 46 14.71 24.36 6.95
C SER A 46 15.14 25.31 8.07
N GLY A 47 16.18 26.13 7.81
CA GLY A 47 16.71 27.05 8.78
C GLY A 47 15.74 28.13 9.26
N ASP A 48 14.65 28.36 8.56
CA ASP A 48 13.65 29.36 8.89
C ASP A 48 12.42 28.77 9.57
N ASP A 49 12.53 27.56 10.11
CA ASP A 49 11.44 26.86 10.79
C ASP A 49 10.28 26.46 9.88
N ASP A 50 10.43 26.61 8.58
CA ASP A 50 9.43 26.16 7.62
C ASP A 50 9.66 24.71 7.25
N LEU A 51 8.59 23.96 7.18
CA LEU A 51 8.64 22.58 6.71
C LEU A 51 8.82 22.60 5.21
N ILE A 52 9.97 22.11 4.72
CA ILE A 52 10.28 22.10 3.29
C ILE A 52 10.12 20.73 2.66
N SER A 53 10.18 19.67 3.45
CA SER A 53 9.97 18.32 2.94
C SER A 53 9.50 17.42 4.04
N TYR A 54 8.83 16.35 3.67
CA TYR A 54 8.41 15.34 4.62
C TYR A 54 8.26 14.00 3.92
N VAL A 55 8.15 12.95 4.73
CA VAL A 55 7.99 11.58 4.27
C VAL A 55 6.65 11.08 4.78
N ASP A 56 5.79 10.65 3.85
CA ASP A 56 4.55 9.96 4.19
C ASP A 56 4.79 8.46 4.13
N TYR A 57 4.28 7.75 5.12
CA TYR A 57 4.32 6.30 5.16
C TYR A 57 2.90 5.77 4.98
N TYR A 58 2.73 4.84 4.06
CA TYR A 58 1.44 4.23 3.75
C TYR A 58 1.52 2.73 3.95
N ASP A 59 0.51 2.17 4.61
CA ASP A 59 0.33 0.73 4.69
C ASP A 59 -0.62 0.29 3.57
N PHE A 60 -0.20 -0.74 2.85
CA PHE A 60 -1.03 -1.42 1.85
C PHE A 60 -1.25 -2.83 2.36
N ASP A 61 -2.48 -3.14 2.73
CA ASP A 61 -2.86 -4.44 3.28
C ASP A 61 -3.42 -5.31 2.17
N VAL A 62 -2.75 -6.42 1.88
CA VAL A 62 -3.12 -7.35 0.82
C VAL A 62 -3.80 -8.54 1.45
N TYR A 63 -5.02 -8.84 1.00
CA TYR A 63 -5.83 -9.98 1.46
C TYR A 63 -6.15 -10.89 0.29
N SER A 64 -5.94 -12.20 0.44
CA SER A 64 -6.26 -13.18 -0.59
C SER A 64 -6.50 -14.54 0.04
N LYS A 65 -7.39 -15.32 -0.55
CA LYS A 65 -7.59 -16.72 -0.13
C LYS A 65 -6.70 -17.69 -0.88
N GLY A 66 -5.96 -17.19 -1.86
CA GLY A 66 -5.02 -17.99 -2.64
C GLY A 66 -3.60 -17.47 -2.53
N ASN A 67 -2.78 -17.81 -3.52
CA ASN A 67 -1.40 -17.35 -3.55
C ASN A 67 -1.33 -15.85 -3.81
N PHE A 68 -0.88 -15.09 -2.83
CA PHE A 68 -0.82 -13.63 -2.93
C PHE A 68 0.55 -13.09 -3.37
N PHE A 69 1.55 -13.95 -3.57
CA PHE A 69 2.88 -13.48 -3.97
C PHE A 69 2.88 -12.69 -5.28
N PRO A 70 2.18 -13.12 -6.34
CA PRO A 70 2.13 -12.30 -7.56
C PRO A 70 1.51 -10.92 -7.32
N ILE A 71 0.51 -10.84 -6.44
CA ILE A 71 -0.14 -9.58 -6.08
C ILE A 71 0.84 -8.67 -5.38
N ILE A 72 1.56 -9.19 -4.38
CA ILE A 72 2.55 -8.44 -3.63
C ILE A 72 3.63 -7.89 -4.55
N GLU A 73 4.17 -8.72 -5.44
CA GLU A 73 5.20 -8.27 -6.36
C GLU A 73 4.70 -7.19 -7.33
N SER A 74 3.45 -7.32 -7.79
CA SER A 74 2.84 -6.32 -8.67
C SER A 74 2.61 -4.99 -7.94
N VAL A 75 2.19 -5.03 -6.68
CA VAL A 75 2.02 -3.84 -5.86
C VAL A 75 3.36 -3.13 -5.67
N LYS A 76 4.39 -3.88 -5.31
CA LYS A 76 5.74 -3.32 -5.13
C LYS A 76 6.24 -2.66 -6.42
N GLN A 77 6.04 -3.31 -7.56
CA GLN A 77 6.52 -2.78 -8.84
C GLN A 77 5.79 -1.49 -9.19
N LYS A 78 4.46 -1.47 -9.09
CA LYS A 78 3.68 -0.27 -9.41
C LYS A 78 4.03 0.91 -8.51
N LEU A 79 4.19 0.68 -7.24
CA LEU A 79 4.53 1.75 -6.30
C LEU A 79 5.96 2.25 -6.54
N LYS A 80 6.90 1.34 -6.79
CA LYS A 80 8.27 1.71 -7.09
C LYS A 80 8.34 2.60 -8.34
N GLU A 81 7.58 2.26 -9.37
CA GLU A 81 7.53 3.05 -10.61
C GLU A 81 6.99 4.46 -10.39
N ASN A 82 6.26 4.68 -9.30
CA ASN A 82 5.63 5.95 -8.98
C ASN A 82 6.28 6.67 -7.81
N GLY A 83 7.52 6.34 -7.49
CA GLY A 83 8.31 7.06 -6.50
C GLY A 83 8.16 6.60 -5.07
N PHE A 84 7.43 5.53 -4.82
CA PHE A 84 7.30 4.96 -3.47
C PHE A 84 8.49 4.02 -3.19
N VAL A 85 8.93 4.02 -1.94
CA VAL A 85 10.08 3.21 -1.50
C VAL A 85 9.57 2.21 -0.45
N TRP A 86 9.77 0.92 -0.73
CA TRP A 86 9.34 -0.13 0.19
C TRP A 86 10.14 -0.08 1.48
N GLN A 87 9.44 -0.24 2.61
CA GLN A 87 10.01 -0.18 3.94
C GLN A 87 9.89 -1.56 4.61
N PRO A 88 10.85 -2.47 4.42
CA PRO A 88 10.73 -3.83 4.97
C PRO A 88 10.58 -3.85 6.49
N SER A 89 11.28 -2.97 7.20
CA SER A 89 11.24 -2.93 8.67
C SER A 89 9.89 -2.46 9.21
N ARG A 90 9.08 -1.80 8.39
CA ARG A 90 7.73 -1.36 8.76
C ARG A 90 6.64 -2.27 8.19
N SER A 91 7.02 -3.27 7.42
CA SER A 91 6.10 -4.21 6.79
C SER A 91 5.92 -5.44 7.66
N SER A 92 4.79 -6.11 7.51
CA SER A 92 4.53 -7.32 8.29
C SER A 92 5.15 -8.55 7.62
N ILE A 93 5.18 -9.63 8.37
CA ILE A 93 5.41 -10.95 7.82
C ILE A 93 4.11 -11.46 7.19
N ASP A 94 4.14 -12.64 6.60
CA ASP A 94 2.95 -13.26 6.04
C ASP A 94 2.08 -13.81 7.18
N PHE A 95 0.77 -13.54 7.11
CA PHE A 95 -0.19 -14.02 8.08
C PHE A 95 -1.24 -14.89 7.37
N TYR A 96 -1.79 -15.84 8.12
CA TYR A 96 -2.95 -16.60 7.70
C TYR A 96 -4.00 -16.53 8.81
N GLU A 97 -5.24 -16.17 8.44
CA GLU A 97 -6.35 -16.05 9.38
C GLU A 97 -7.26 -17.27 9.23
N PRO A 98 -7.19 -18.25 10.16
CA PRO A 98 -7.99 -19.48 10.03
C PRO A 98 -9.50 -19.24 10.01
N ASP A 99 -9.96 -18.23 10.74
CA ASP A 99 -11.40 -17.95 10.85
C ASP A 99 -12.01 -17.48 9.54
N THR A 100 -11.25 -16.77 8.73
CA THR A 100 -11.73 -16.20 7.46
C THR A 100 -11.15 -16.92 6.24
N GLY A 101 -10.05 -17.64 6.41
CA GLY A 101 -9.34 -18.26 5.31
C GLY A 101 -8.49 -17.31 4.49
N TYR A 102 -8.27 -16.09 4.97
CA TYR A 102 -7.46 -15.11 4.25
C TYR A 102 -5.99 -15.21 4.61
N TYR A 103 -5.15 -15.13 3.59
CA TYR A 103 -3.75 -14.75 3.74
C TYR A 103 -3.67 -13.23 3.74
N HIS A 104 -2.83 -12.68 4.59
CA HIS A 104 -2.75 -11.24 4.79
C HIS A 104 -1.30 -10.80 4.94
N LYS A 105 -0.95 -9.69 4.32
CA LYS A 105 0.35 -9.07 4.48
C LYS A 105 0.20 -7.55 4.38
N THR A 106 0.89 -6.84 5.27
CA THR A 106 0.96 -5.39 5.25
C THR A 106 2.29 -4.96 4.62
N LEU A 107 2.23 -4.16 3.57
CA LEU A 107 3.39 -3.58 2.91
C LEU A 107 3.42 -2.10 3.23
N ASN A 108 4.50 -1.64 3.87
CA ASN A 108 4.68 -0.22 4.15
C ASN A 108 5.59 0.40 3.10
N PHE A 109 5.18 1.56 2.60
CA PHE A 109 5.93 2.33 1.60
C PHE A 109 6.05 3.77 2.05
N ALA A 110 7.21 4.35 1.77
CA ALA A 110 7.46 5.77 2.00
C ALA A 110 7.41 6.52 0.69
N ILE A 111 6.89 7.74 0.73
CA ILE A 111 6.98 8.66 -0.39
C ILE A 111 7.44 10.02 0.11
N PHE A 112 8.44 10.60 -0.55
CA PHE A 112 8.99 11.89 -0.21
C PHE A 112 8.17 12.98 -0.89
N ARG A 113 7.82 14.01 -0.10
CA ARG A 113 7.02 15.13 -0.59
C ARG A 113 7.66 16.43 -0.19
N GLU A 114 7.49 17.45 -1.04
CA GLU A 114 7.96 18.80 -0.80
C GLU A 114 6.78 19.76 -0.83
N GLU A 115 6.87 20.77 0.02
CA GLU A 115 5.89 21.85 -0.01
C GLU A 115 6.25 22.91 -1.05
#